data_25d7c5eac0bb688f3e5eef592ae56905
#
_entry.id   25d7c5eac0bb688f3e5eef592ae56905
#
_cell.length_a   1.000
_cell.length_b   1.000
_cell.length_c   1.000
_cell.angle_alpha   90.00
_cell.angle_beta   90.00
_cell.angle_gamma   90.00
#
_symmetry.space_group_name_H-M   'P 1'
#
loop_
_entity.id
_entity.type
_entity.pdbx_description
1 polymer ?
#
loop_
_entity_poly.entity_id
_entity_poly.type
_entity_poly.pdbx_seq_one_letter_code
_entity_poly.pdbx_strand_id
1 'polypeptide(L)'
;LIGQAWAIEPLIEYTAFQEDEVLKQLVFDLIKKHEFDASKGLWKKIPENNSEPTFDYTFNHQLWFASVCSGIKDPLIENYVIRFLDNIPNNLYLSCNGRIGQSIYMGIYETNFKKLIKSIIRKKDTEEMRLKEIGYHAFNTYALIRLNKNFPNHRFWKSKIFENILSYLNNDEYKTDIYKSKYGFKYNPPAFEV
;
A
#
# COMPACT_ATOMS: atom_id res chain seq x y z
N LEU A 1 1.02 6.06 -8.97
CA LEU A 1 -0.19 5.59 -8.26
C LEU A 1 -0.59 6.53 -7.12
N ILE A 2 0.30 6.88 -6.18
CA ILE A 2 -0.10 7.60 -4.95
C ILE A 2 -0.76 8.96 -5.23
N GLY A 3 -0.22 9.77 -6.13
CA GLY A 3 -0.83 11.07 -6.48
C GLY A 3 -2.23 10.93 -7.07
N GLN A 4 -2.48 9.86 -7.82
CA GLN A 4 -3.80 9.57 -8.36
C GLN A 4 -4.75 9.00 -7.29
N ALA A 5 -4.26 8.19 -6.36
CA ALA A 5 -5.04 7.77 -5.21
C ALA A 5 -5.59 8.99 -4.45
N TRP A 6 -4.74 9.96 -4.14
CA TRP A 6 -5.14 11.17 -3.44
C TRP A 6 -6.10 12.08 -4.23
N ALA A 7 -5.98 12.09 -5.56
CA ALA A 7 -6.92 12.84 -6.41
C ALA A 7 -8.29 12.15 -6.53
N ILE A 8 -8.31 10.82 -6.54
CA ILE A 8 -9.54 10.02 -6.69
C ILE A 8 -10.29 9.86 -5.35
N GLU A 9 -9.57 9.79 -4.23
CA GLU A 9 -10.16 9.58 -2.90
C GLU A 9 -11.31 10.55 -2.58
N PRO A 10 -11.16 11.89 -2.66
CA PRO A 10 -12.24 12.82 -2.37
C PRO A 10 -13.42 12.68 -3.34
N LEU A 11 -13.19 12.26 -4.58
CA LEU A 11 -14.25 12.01 -5.54
C LEU A 11 -15.10 10.81 -5.13
N ILE A 12 -14.47 9.73 -4.63
CA ILE A 12 -15.17 8.55 -4.11
C ILE A 12 -15.97 8.90 -2.85
N GLU A 13 -15.37 9.63 -1.91
CA GLU A 13 -16.07 10.07 -0.70
C GLU A 13 -17.27 10.97 -1.06
N TYR A 14 -17.12 11.86 -2.03
CA TYR A 14 -18.25 12.70 -2.50
C TYR A 14 -19.39 11.85 -3.08
N THR A 15 -19.09 10.83 -3.89
CA THR A 15 -20.13 9.96 -4.47
C THR A 15 -20.88 9.11 -3.42
N ALA A 16 -20.32 8.97 -2.21
CA ALA A 16 -21.02 8.34 -1.09
C ALA A 16 -22.11 9.24 -0.47
N PHE A 17 -21.96 10.57 -0.62
CA PHE A 17 -22.95 11.54 -0.12
C PHE A 17 -23.99 11.92 -1.18
N GLN A 18 -23.57 11.97 -2.43
CA GLN A 18 -24.43 12.40 -3.53
C GLN A 18 -24.30 11.43 -4.69
N GLU A 19 -25.42 10.87 -5.10
CA GLU A 19 -25.45 10.01 -6.28
C GLU A 19 -25.16 10.85 -7.53
N ASP A 20 -23.97 10.66 -8.09
CA ASP A 20 -23.51 11.28 -9.33
C ASP A 20 -22.91 10.18 -10.22
N GLU A 21 -23.73 9.68 -11.14
CA GLU A 21 -23.32 8.58 -12.03
C GLU A 21 -22.21 9.01 -13.01
N VAL A 22 -22.17 10.28 -13.39
CA VAL A 22 -21.12 10.79 -14.29
C VAL A 22 -19.77 10.79 -13.55
N LEU A 23 -19.77 11.23 -12.30
CA LEU A 23 -18.57 11.22 -11.47
C LEU A 23 -18.13 9.79 -11.11
N LYS A 24 -19.07 8.89 -10.79
CA LYS A 24 -18.77 7.47 -10.57
C LYS A 24 -18.10 6.86 -11.80
N GLN A 25 -18.64 7.09 -12.99
CA GLN A 25 -18.06 6.58 -14.24
C GLN A 25 -16.67 7.18 -14.50
N LEU A 26 -16.48 8.47 -14.26
CA LEU A 26 -15.18 9.13 -14.38
C LEU A 26 -14.12 8.48 -13.47
N VAL A 27 -14.45 8.26 -12.20
CA VAL A 27 -13.57 7.60 -11.22
C VAL A 27 -13.22 6.19 -11.66
N PHE A 28 -14.22 5.42 -12.10
CA PHE A 28 -14.02 4.07 -12.61
C PHE A 28 -13.07 4.05 -13.82
N ASP A 29 -13.27 4.95 -14.78
CA ASP A 29 -12.43 5.04 -15.97
C ASP A 29 -10.99 5.45 -15.63
N LEU A 30 -10.80 6.33 -14.65
CA LEU A 30 -9.48 6.71 -14.15
C LEU A 30 -8.73 5.52 -13.54
N ILE A 31 -9.41 4.72 -12.73
CA ILE A 31 -8.81 3.52 -12.13
C ILE A 31 -8.46 2.49 -13.19
N LYS A 32 -9.32 2.26 -14.17
CA LYS A 32 -9.09 1.31 -15.26
C LYS A 32 -7.93 1.66 -16.19
N LYS A 33 -7.47 2.92 -16.20
CA LYS A 33 -6.22 3.28 -16.90
C LYS A 33 -4.98 2.64 -16.30
N HIS A 34 -5.07 2.18 -15.05
CA HIS A 34 -4.01 1.42 -14.41
C HIS A 34 -4.23 -0.08 -14.66
N GLU A 35 -3.42 -0.66 -15.54
CA GLU A 35 -3.44 -2.11 -15.72
C GLU A 35 -3.18 -2.83 -14.39
N PHE A 36 -3.95 -3.87 -14.11
CA PHE A 36 -3.79 -4.73 -12.94
C PHE A 36 -3.30 -6.11 -13.34
N ASP A 37 -2.18 -6.55 -12.76
CA ASP A 37 -1.68 -7.92 -12.90
C ASP A 37 -2.21 -8.78 -11.75
N ALA A 38 -3.21 -9.61 -12.05
CA ALA A 38 -3.86 -10.47 -11.05
C ALA A 38 -2.93 -11.54 -10.47
N SER A 39 -1.89 -11.95 -11.20
CA SER A 39 -0.92 -12.94 -10.73
C SER A 39 0.02 -12.39 -9.67
N LYS A 40 0.34 -11.10 -9.77
CA LYS A 40 1.18 -10.38 -8.81
C LYS A 40 0.35 -9.61 -7.77
N GLY A 41 -0.93 -9.36 -8.05
CA GLY A 41 -1.77 -8.51 -7.22
C GLY A 41 -1.30 -7.05 -7.20
N LEU A 42 -0.85 -6.51 -8.34
CA LEU A 42 -0.22 -5.19 -8.42
C LEU A 42 -0.75 -4.39 -9.61
N TRP A 43 -0.92 -3.09 -9.40
CA TRP A 43 -1.21 -2.13 -10.48
C TRP A 43 0.07 -1.62 -11.13
N LYS A 44 -0.02 -1.39 -12.44
CA LYS A 44 1.00 -0.69 -13.20
C LYS A 44 0.76 0.83 -13.16
N LYS A 45 1.81 1.61 -13.32
CA LYS A 45 1.70 3.06 -13.55
C LYS A 45 1.16 3.32 -14.96
N ILE A 46 0.42 4.41 -15.12
CA ILE A 46 0.11 4.92 -16.45
C ILE A 46 1.44 5.28 -17.13
N PRO A 47 1.70 4.79 -18.33
CA PRO A 47 2.95 5.07 -19.03
C PRO A 47 3.04 6.54 -19.43
N GLU A 48 4.25 7.08 -19.36
CA GLU A 48 4.60 8.37 -19.93
C GLU A 48 5.11 8.16 -21.37
N ASN A 49 4.73 9.05 -22.27
CA ASN A 49 5.28 9.12 -23.65
C ASN A 49 5.22 7.81 -24.44
N ASN A 50 4.07 7.11 -24.45
CA ASN A 50 3.88 5.83 -25.18
C ASN A 50 4.85 4.70 -24.76
N SER A 51 5.46 4.77 -23.59
CA SER A 51 6.25 3.68 -23.04
C SER A 51 5.37 2.53 -22.57
N GLU A 52 5.95 1.34 -22.38
CA GLU A 52 5.22 0.21 -21.81
C GLU A 52 4.86 0.47 -20.32
N PRO A 53 3.64 0.07 -19.87
CA PRO A 53 3.24 0.20 -18.48
C PRO A 53 4.16 -0.59 -17.55
N THR A 54 4.69 0.06 -16.52
CA THR A 54 5.59 -0.56 -15.55
C THR A 54 4.97 -0.61 -14.16
N PHE A 55 5.38 -1.58 -13.32
CA PHE A 55 4.90 -1.66 -11.95
C PHE A 55 5.44 -0.50 -11.10
N ASP A 56 4.60 -0.01 -10.19
CA ASP A 56 5.06 0.81 -9.09
C ASP A 56 5.52 -0.11 -7.95
N TYR A 57 6.83 -0.23 -7.79
CA TYR A 57 7.42 -1.10 -6.77
C TYR A 57 7.50 -0.47 -5.37
N THR A 58 6.76 0.60 -5.14
CA THR A 58 6.63 1.23 -3.83
C THR A 58 5.39 0.69 -3.13
N PHE A 59 5.56 -0.05 -2.03
CA PHE A 59 4.47 -0.75 -1.37
C PHE A 59 3.35 0.18 -0.91
N ASN A 60 3.67 1.31 -0.28
CA ASN A 60 2.65 2.25 0.18
C ASN A 60 1.84 2.88 -0.97
N HIS A 61 2.42 3.03 -2.17
CA HIS A 61 1.67 3.52 -3.33
C HIS A 61 0.61 2.52 -3.80
N GLN A 62 0.96 1.23 -3.83
CA GLN A 62 0.03 0.15 -4.15
C GLN A 62 -1.05 0.02 -3.07
N LEU A 63 -0.64 0.06 -1.81
CA LEU A 63 -1.54 -0.06 -0.67
C LEU A 63 -2.59 1.07 -0.64
N TRP A 64 -2.16 2.32 -0.82
CA TRP A 64 -3.08 3.45 -0.85
C TRP A 64 -4.01 3.41 -2.07
N PHE A 65 -3.49 3.02 -3.22
CA PHE A 65 -4.33 2.87 -4.41
C PHE A 65 -5.39 1.77 -4.19
N ALA A 66 -5.01 0.62 -3.63
CA ALA A 66 -5.94 -0.43 -3.25
C ALA A 66 -6.98 0.05 -2.22
N SER A 67 -6.54 0.82 -1.21
CA SER A 67 -7.41 1.39 -0.17
C SER A 67 -8.48 2.32 -0.77
N VAL A 68 -8.10 3.18 -1.70
CA VAL A 68 -9.02 4.08 -2.42
C VAL A 68 -9.97 3.27 -3.31
N CYS A 69 -9.45 2.32 -4.09
CA CYS A 69 -10.26 1.43 -4.93
C CYS A 69 -11.30 0.64 -4.11
N SER A 70 -11.01 0.32 -2.85
CA SER A 70 -11.92 -0.43 -1.99
C SER A 70 -13.25 0.29 -1.68
N GLY A 71 -13.29 1.61 -1.88
CA GLY A 71 -14.52 2.41 -1.74
C GLY A 71 -15.50 2.27 -2.91
N ILE A 72 -15.08 1.66 -4.02
CA ILE A 72 -15.91 1.52 -5.22
C ILE A 72 -16.65 0.18 -5.20
N LYS A 73 -17.95 0.24 -5.44
CA LYS A 73 -18.82 -0.94 -5.54
C LYS A 73 -18.96 -1.38 -7.00
N ASP A 74 -17.88 -1.99 -7.52
CA ASP A 74 -17.81 -2.60 -8.84
C ASP A 74 -17.14 -3.96 -8.76
N PRO A 75 -17.73 -5.03 -9.32
CA PRO A 75 -17.20 -6.40 -9.19
C PRO A 75 -15.77 -6.58 -9.72
N LEU A 76 -15.39 -5.84 -10.76
CA LEU A 76 -14.04 -5.91 -11.32
C LEU A 76 -13.02 -5.29 -10.35
N ILE A 77 -13.33 -4.09 -9.84
CA ILE A 77 -12.46 -3.37 -8.91
C ILE A 77 -12.36 -4.12 -7.56
N GLU A 78 -13.48 -4.64 -7.06
CA GLU A 78 -13.50 -5.48 -5.85
C GLU A 78 -12.60 -6.71 -6.00
N ASN A 79 -12.65 -7.38 -7.18
CA ASN A 79 -11.76 -8.52 -7.45
C ASN A 79 -10.29 -8.09 -7.47
N TYR A 80 -9.94 -6.92 -8.02
CA TYR A 80 -8.56 -6.41 -7.99
C TYR A 80 -8.09 -6.19 -6.55
N VAL A 81 -8.91 -5.58 -5.70
CA VAL A 81 -8.60 -5.36 -4.28
C VAL A 81 -8.42 -6.69 -3.54
N ILE A 82 -9.29 -7.68 -3.78
CA ILE A 82 -9.15 -9.02 -3.19
C ILE A 82 -7.83 -9.66 -3.63
N ARG A 83 -7.48 -9.60 -4.91
CA ARG A 83 -6.21 -10.13 -5.42
C ARG A 83 -5.00 -9.40 -4.85
N PHE A 84 -5.08 -8.10 -4.66
CA PHE A 84 -4.04 -7.34 -3.96
C PHE A 84 -3.86 -7.85 -2.51
N LEU A 85 -4.97 -7.99 -1.75
CA LEU A 85 -4.95 -8.49 -0.37
C LEU A 85 -4.40 -9.92 -0.28
N ASP A 86 -4.76 -10.80 -1.22
CA ASP A 86 -4.24 -12.17 -1.30
C ASP A 86 -2.71 -12.20 -1.51
N ASN A 87 -2.17 -11.21 -2.22
CA ASN A 87 -0.76 -11.13 -2.57
C ASN A 87 0.08 -10.27 -1.61
N ILE A 88 -0.51 -9.60 -0.61
CA ILE A 88 0.25 -8.85 0.39
C ILE A 88 1.38 -9.70 1.01
N PRO A 89 1.16 -10.97 1.43
CA PRO A 89 2.23 -11.78 2.03
C PRO A 89 3.46 -11.98 1.12
N ASN A 90 3.25 -11.95 -0.19
CA ASN A 90 4.30 -12.12 -1.19
C ASN A 90 5.00 -10.80 -1.54
N ASN A 91 4.28 -9.69 -1.47
CA ASN A 91 4.71 -8.38 -1.93
C ASN A 91 5.26 -7.48 -0.79
N LEU A 92 4.84 -7.74 0.44
CA LEU A 92 5.23 -6.96 1.59
C LEU A 92 6.57 -7.43 2.17
N TYR A 93 7.52 -6.50 2.30
CA TYR A 93 8.63 -6.69 3.21
C TYR A 93 8.20 -6.25 4.61
N LEU A 94 8.30 -7.18 5.56
CA LEU A 94 8.06 -6.91 6.97
C LEU A 94 9.35 -7.19 7.75
N SER A 95 9.79 -6.24 8.58
CA SER A 95 10.90 -6.47 9.50
C SER A 95 10.51 -7.48 10.59
N CYS A 96 11.47 -8.03 11.30
CA CYS A 96 11.23 -9.02 12.37
C CYS A 96 10.34 -8.47 13.51
N ASN A 97 10.32 -7.17 13.71
CA ASN A 97 9.49 -6.48 14.72
C ASN A 97 8.16 -5.94 14.19
N GLY A 98 7.83 -6.14 12.91
CA GLY A 98 6.54 -5.77 12.34
C GLY A 98 6.52 -4.47 11.52
N ARG A 99 7.67 -3.78 11.34
CA ARG A 99 7.75 -2.55 10.53
C ARG A 99 7.53 -2.84 9.05
N ILE A 100 6.63 -2.08 8.42
CA ILE A 100 6.33 -2.17 6.99
C ILE A 100 7.47 -1.54 6.17
N GLY A 101 8.04 -2.30 5.24
CA GLY A 101 9.04 -1.81 4.30
C GLY A 101 8.46 -1.00 3.14
N GLN A 102 9.25 -0.09 2.60
CA GLN A 102 8.83 0.79 1.50
C GLN A 102 8.71 0.07 0.15
N SER A 103 9.59 -0.90 -0.11
CA SER A 103 9.68 -1.56 -1.41
C SER A 103 8.94 -2.89 -1.43
N ILE A 104 8.29 -3.19 -2.56
CA ILE A 104 7.68 -4.49 -2.82
C ILE A 104 8.77 -5.57 -2.87
N TYR A 105 8.50 -6.66 -2.16
CA TYR A 105 9.37 -7.82 -2.15
C TYR A 105 9.07 -8.73 -3.35
N MET A 106 9.83 -8.58 -4.42
CA MET A 106 9.72 -9.43 -5.63
C MET A 106 10.39 -10.81 -5.47
N GLY A 107 10.43 -11.35 -4.25
CA GLY A 107 11.20 -12.55 -3.91
C GLY A 107 10.87 -13.82 -4.71
N ILE A 108 9.67 -13.91 -5.29
CA ILE A 108 9.23 -15.10 -6.04
C ILE A 108 9.57 -15.00 -7.54
N TYR A 109 9.70 -13.78 -8.06
CA TYR A 109 9.83 -13.54 -9.52
C TYR A 109 11.26 -13.27 -10.00
N GLU A 110 12.25 -13.26 -9.10
CA GLU A 110 13.65 -13.01 -9.44
C GLU A 110 14.49 -14.29 -9.42
N THR A 111 15.43 -14.38 -10.37
CA THR A 111 16.42 -15.46 -10.39
C THR A 111 17.26 -15.48 -9.10
N ASN A 112 17.69 -16.64 -8.63
CA ASN A 112 18.45 -16.82 -7.38
C ASN A 112 19.66 -15.89 -7.23
N PHE A 113 20.30 -15.52 -8.34
CA PHE A 113 21.43 -14.59 -8.34
C PHE A 113 21.03 -13.15 -8.00
N LYS A 114 19.92 -12.64 -8.56
CA LYS A 114 19.39 -11.32 -8.22
C LYS A 114 18.88 -11.25 -6.78
N LYS A 115 18.34 -12.36 -6.25
CA LYS A 115 17.95 -12.47 -4.83
C LYS A 115 19.15 -12.31 -3.90
N LEU A 116 20.28 -12.94 -4.24
CA LEU A 116 21.50 -12.85 -3.45
C LEU A 116 22.07 -11.42 -3.46
N ILE A 117 22.16 -10.78 -4.62
CA ILE A 117 22.64 -9.39 -4.74
C ILE A 117 21.71 -8.44 -3.97
N LYS A 118 20.39 -8.55 -4.09
CA LYS A 118 19.44 -7.72 -3.34
C LYS A 118 19.47 -7.98 -1.84
N SER A 119 19.71 -9.21 -1.39
CA SER A 119 19.89 -9.49 0.03
C SER A 119 21.14 -8.84 0.61
N ILE A 120 22.22 -8.73 -0.20
CA ILE A 120 23.47 -8.04 0.18
C ILE A 120 23.26 -6.53 0.18
N ILE A 121 22.56 -5.97 -0.82
CA ILE A 121 22.27 -4.53 -0.90
C ILE A 121 21.29 -4.10 0.19
N ARG A 122 20.30 -4.94 0.55
CA ARG A 122 19.37 -4.70 1.67
C ARG A 122 20.01 -4.74 3.05
N LYS A 123 21.19 -5.35 3.21
CA LYS A 123 21.98 -5.25 4.44
C LYS A 123 22.46 -3.83 4.76
N LYS A 124 22.39 -2.91 3.81
CA LYS A 124 22.44 -1.45 4.08
C LYS A 124 21.01 -0.92 4.30
N ASP A 125 20.34 -1.36 5.35
CA ASP A 125 19.24 -0.60 5.96
C ASP A 125 19.90 0.69 6.48
N THR A 126 19.94 1.72 5.64
CA THR A 126 20.45 2.99 6.10
C THR A 126 19.50 3.49 7.18
N GLU A 127 20.03 4.13 8.23
CA GLU A 127 19.22 4.73 9.30
C GLU A 127 18.13 5.65 8.70
N GLU A 128 18.41 6.32 7.60
CA GLU A 128 17.44 7.14 6.90
C GLU A 128 16.27 6.31 6.33
N MET A 129 16.53 5.15 5.75
CA MET A 129 15.46 4.27 5.25
C MET A 129 14.62 3.72 6.40
N ARG A 130 15.25 3.28 7.48
CA ARG A 130 14.58 2.81 8.69
C ARG A 130 13.65 3.90 9.25
N LEU A 131 14.14 5.11 9.44
CA LEU A 131 13.35 6.24 9.92
C LEU A 131 12.22 6.62 8.95
N LYS A 132 12.43 6.48 7.65
CA LYS A 132 11.38 6.67 6.65
C LYS A 132 10.26 5.64 6.82
N GLU A 133 10.59 4.36 6.96
CA GLU A 133 9.61 3.27 7.16
C GLU A 133 8.82 3.46 8.46
N ILE A 134 9.49 3.89 9.54
CA ILE A 134 8.84 4.25 10.80
C ILE A 134 7.84 5.38 10.59
N GLY A 135 8.23 6.45 9.90
CA GLY A 135 7.35 7.59 9.65
C GLY A 135 6.12 7.27 8.79
N TYR A 136 6.23 6.30 7.89
CA TYR A 136 5.10 5.86 7.06
C TYR A 136 4.28 4.73 7.69
N HIS A 137 4.68 4.18 8.84
CA HIS A 137 4.02 2.98 9.35
C HIS A 137 2.56 3.20 9.73
N ALA A 138 2.25 4.29 10.48
CA ALA A 138 0.87 4.63 10.83
C ALA A 138 0.02 4.93 9.58
N PHE A 139 0.56 5.69 8.64
CA PHE A 139 -0.04 5.98 7.36
C PHE A 139 -0.42 4.71 6.58
N ASN A 140 0.50 3.73 6.53
CA ASN A 140 0.23 2.44 5.90
C ASN A 140 -0.80 1.61 6.68
N THR A 141 -0.76 1.66 8.02
CA THR A 141 -1.72 0.97 8.88
C THR A 141 -3.13 1.52 8.69
N TYR A 142 -3.28 2.83 8.56
CA TYR A 142 -4.57 3.46 8.26
C TYR A 142 -5.16 2.96 6.94
N ALA A 143 -4.35 2.87 5.86
CA ALA A 143 -4.80 2.33 4.58
C ALA A 143 -5.26 0.86 4.71
N LEU A 144 -4.57 0.04 5.53
CA LEU A 144 -4.99 -1.33 5.84
C LEU A 144 -6.31 -1.37 6.61
N ILE A 145 -6.52 -0.46 7.56
CA ILE A 145 -7.79 -0.36 8.32
C ILE A 145 -8.94 0.02 7.39
N ARG A 146 -8.74 0.94 6.45
CA ARG A 146 -9.76 1.27 5.43
C ARG A 146 -10.11 0.06 4.56
N LEU A 147 -9.11 -0.71 4.13
CA LEU A 147 -9.33 -1.97 3.41
C LEU A 147 -10.10 -2.97 4.25
N ASN A 148 -9.77 -3.11 5.54
CA ASN A 148 -10.51 -3.99 6.46
C ASN A 148 -11.97 -3.57 6.61
N LYS A 149 -12.26 -2.27 6.72
CA LYS A 149 -13.63 -1.75 6.79
C LYS A 149 -14.48 -2.18 5.58
N ASN A 150 -13.90 -2.17 4.39
CA ASN A 150 -14.59 -2.51 3.15
C ASN A 150 -14.60 -4.01 2.84
N PHE A 151 -13.59 -4.76 3.29
CA PHE A 151 -13.44 -6.22 3.10
C PHE A 151 -13.21 -6.96 4.44
N PRO A 152 -14.12 -6.85 5.43
CA PRO A 152 -13.87 -7.32 6.81
C PRO A 152 -13.69 -8.83 6.93
N ASN A 153 -14.20 -9.59 5.98
CA ASN A 153 -14.13 -11.06 6.00
C ASN A 153 -12.87 -11.63 5.33
N HIS A 154 -11.98 -10.78 4.80
CA HIS A 154 -10.79 -11.27 4.13
C HIS A 154 -9.81 -11.91 5.12
N ARG A 155 -9.25 -13.09 4.74
CA ARG A 155 -8.36 -13.90 5.60
C ARG A 155 -7.10 -13.17 6.07
N PHE A 156 -6.63 -12.17 5.32
CA PHE A 156 -5.43 -11.40 5.67
C PHE A 156 -5.53 -10.77 7.07
N TRP A 157 -6.70 -10.34 7.50
CA TRP A 157 -6.92 -9.71 8.81
C TRP A 157 -6.71 -10.64 10.00
N LYS A 158 -6.77 -11.95 9.77
CA LYS A 158 -6.50 -12.99 10.78
C LYS A 158 -5.06 -13.52 10.69
N SER A 159 -4.22 -12.94 9.84
CA SER A 159 -2.84 -13.39 9.63
C SER A 159 -1.90 -12.85 10.69
N LYS A 160 -0.83 -13.61 10.98
CA LYS A 160 0.26 -13.15 11.85
C LYS A 160 0.98 -11.92 11.29
N ILE A 161 0.96 -11.73 9.97
CA ILE A 161 1.51 -10.54 9.31
C ILE A 161 0.76 -9.30 9.78
N PHE A 162 -0.57 -9.31 9.72
CA PHE A 162 -1.38 -8.17 10.13
C PHE A 162 -1.28 -7.90 11.63
N GLU A 163 -1.29 -8.94 12.45
CA GLU A 163 -1.06 -8.82 13.89
C GLU A 163 0.28 -8.15 14.20
N ASN A 164 1.36 -8.58 13.54
CA ASN A 164 2.69 -7.98 13.73
C ASN A 164 2.73 -6.51 13.30
N ILE A 165 2.06 -6.15 12.21
CA ILE A 165 1.94 -4.75 11.75
C ILE A 165 1.30 -3.89 12.85
N LEU A 166 0.17 -4.32 13.41
CA LEU A 166 -0.51 -3.57 14.47
C LEU A 166 0.32 -3.51 15.74
N SER A 167 0.97 -4.62 16.12
CA SER A 167 1.81 -4.68 17.32
C SER A 167 3.01 -3.75 17.26
N TYR A 168 3.50 -3.44 16.06
CA TYR A 168 4.63 -2.53 15.90
C TYR A 168 4.34 -1.11 16.37
N LEU A 169 3.10 -0.62 16.28
CA LEU A 169 2.69 0.68 16.84
C LEU A 169 2.93 0.81 18.35
N ASN A 170 2.93 -0.31 19.06
CA ASN A 170 3.24 -0.38 20.48
C ASN A 170 4.70 -0.67 20.80
N ASN A 171 5.54 -0.90 19.78
CA ASN A 171 6.95 -1.21 19.94
C ASN A 171 7.73 0.04 20.42
N ASP A 172 8.73 -0.16 21.29
CA ASP A 172 9.55 0.92 21.81
C ASP A 172 10.36 1.63 20.72
N GLU A 173 10.82 0.88 19.68
CA GLU A 173 11.47 1.47 18.52
C GLU A 173 10.53 2.49 17.82
N TYR A 174 9.28 2.11 17.59
CA TYR A 174 8.30 3.01 16.94
C TYR A 174 8.07 4.26 17.81
N LYS A 175 7.77 4.08 19.11
CA LYS A 175 7.45 5.18 20.04
C LYS A 175 8.61 6.16 20.19
N THR A 176 9.84 5.67 20.15
CA THR A 176 11.04 6.50 20.34
C THR A 176 11.46 7.19 19.03
N ASP A 177 11.45 6.44 17.92
CA ASP A 177 12.08 6.89 16.68
C ASP A 177 11.14 7.60 15.73
N ILE A 178 9.82 7.52 15.97
CA ILE A 178 8.84 8.32 15.20
C ILE A 178 9.11 9.83 15.30
N TYR A 179 9.61 10.30 16.44
CA TYR A 179 9.99 11.71 16.65
C TYR A 179 11.23 12.12 15.87
N LYS A 180 12.12 11.17 15.54
CA LYS A 180 13.34 11.39 14.74
C LYS A 180 13.04 11.38 13.25
N SER A 181 11.93 10.79 12.85
CA SER A 181 11.56 10.66 11.43
C SER A 181 11.04 11.98 10.88
N LYS A 182 11.66 12.47 9.80
CA LYS A 182 11.13 13.61 9.02
C LYS A 182 9.78 13.30 8.36
N TYR A 183 9.44 12.01 8.22
CA TYR A 183 8.19 11.51 7.64
C TYR A 183 7.14 11.16 8.71
N GLY A 184 7.44 11.36 10.01
CA GLY A 184 6.52 11.17 11.10
C GLY A 184 5.58 12.37 11.31
N PHE A 185 5.53 12.90 12.52
CA PHE A 185 4.58 13.95 12.92
C PHE A 185 4.48 15.19 12.02
N LYS A 186 5.55 15.52 11.28
CA LYS A 186 5.57 16.69 10.39
C LYS A 186 4.95 16.41 9.02
N TYR A 187 4.92 15.16 8.60
CA TYR A 187 4.50 14.76 7.26
C TYR A 187 3.29 13.83 7.29
N ASN A 188 3.36 12.78 8.12
CA ASN A 188 2.26 11.83 8.36
C ASN A 188 1.93 11.86 9.86
N PRO A 189 1.08 12.76 10.35
CA PRO A 189 0.79 12.87 11.79
C PRO A 189 0.01 11.63 12.28
N PRO A 190 0.63 10.72 13.05
CA PRO A 190 0.01 9.44 13.43
C PRO A 190 -1.31 9.57 14.18
N ALA A 191 -1.52 10.71 14.85
CA ALA A 191 -2.73 10.96 15.62
C ALA A 191 -4.00 11.14 14.76
N PHE A 192 -3.85 11.38 13.45
CA PHE A 192 -4.97 11.50 12.52
C PHE A 192 -5.21 10.21 11.72
N GLU A 193 -4.31 9.23 11.83
CA GLU A 193 -4.29 8.05 10.96
C GLU A 193 -4.51 6.74 11.72
N VAL A 194 -4.55 6.77 13.07
CA VAL A 194 -4.70 5.56 13.90
C VAL A 194 -5.73 5.78 14.99
#